data_d6bb72f2e6d7f36c360f41c7afb90453
#
_entry.id   d6bb72f2e6d7f36c360f41c7afb90453
#
_cell.length_a   1.000
_cell.length_b   1.000
_cell.length_c   1.000
_cell.angle_alpha   90.00
_cell.angle_beta   90.00
_cell.angle_gamma   90.00
#
_symmetry.space_group_name_H-M   'P 1'
#
loop_
_entity.id
_entity.type
_entity.pdbx_description
1 polymer ?
#
loop_
_entity_poly.entity_id
_entity_poly.type
_entity_poly.pdbx_seq_one_letter_code
_entity_poly.pdbx_strand_id
1 'polypeptide(L)'
;MAPNRIIIDTDPGVDDILAMLLAFSAKLEELEVLMLSVTFGNVDVHSCLRNIITLFHFIEREQAWRRENGRPEGFETLKACKPIVAIGAEEPLAEQMMVADFFHGIDGLGGIHHSHPHLTPSETWKSLFRPTPQSTTPEEAAALREVQAQHLLFTPSQKPAHEEMLRILRESPPDTITIVAIGPLTNLAVAAATDPETFLRVKEVVVMGGAVEVPGNMTPGAEFNTYADSVAAARVFALTSPNPHTTMPPTLPGKGQLQAYPEKLSRRLKLKLFPLDITGRHLLPQSLFKSHTSTLSASPLTTWTTAFLTSTYQKVFSIRPEQDPNALGVELHDPLTIWYCLTSNSPSSGSGWRFVEEDIRVESSGQWTRGVCVVDRRGRATKEREGEVGGEVPGDTGNWLDRRCGNRIERCVGSPGVDVFAGLWLDRVFGEV
;
A
#
# COMPACT_ATOMS: atom_id res chain seq x y z
N MET A 1 23.76 6.89 -5.87
CA MET A 1 22.92 7.55 -4.85
C MET A 1 22.57 6.50 -3.81
N ALA A 2 22.24 6.87 -2.57
CA ALA A 2 21.71 5.89 -1.62
C ALA A 2 20.36 5.37 -2.11
N PRO A 3 20.03 4.08 -1.87
CA PRO A 3 18.73 3.52 -2.24
C PRO A 3 17.58 4.27 -1.54
N ASN A 4 16.42 4.30 -2.17
CA ASN A 4 15.21 4.76 -1.49
C ASN A 4 14.79 3.69 -0.47
N ARG A 5 14.69 4.06 0.81
CA ARG A 5 14.34 3.14 1.90
C ARG A 5 12.85 3.21 2.15
N ILE A 6 12.15 2.08 2.07
CA ILE A 6 10.70 2.06 2.18
C ILE A 6 10.17 1.08 3.23
N ILE A 7 9.02 1.43 3.80
CA ILE A 7 8.10 0.53 4.50
C ILE A 7 6.89 0.38 3.60
N ILE A 8 6.43 -0.84 3.35
CA ILE A 8 5.19 -1.09 2.60
C ILE A 8 4.10 -1.49 3.59
N ASP A 9 3.04 -0.70 3.68
CA ASP A 9 1.82 -1.01 4.44
C ASP A 9 0.78 -1.56 3.46
N THR A 10 0.36 -2.82 3.64
CA THR A 10 -0.26 -3.64 2.59
C THR A 10 -1.31 -4.59 3.16
N ASP A 11 -2.35 -4.87 2.37
CA ASP A 11 -3.43 -5.83 2.66
C ASP A 11 -3.51 -6.93 1.57
N PRO A 12 -2.46 -7.77 1.39
CA PRO A 12 -2.14 -8.49 0.18
C PRO A 12 -3.30 -9.16 -0.54
N GLY A 13 -3.81 -8.46 -1.55
CA GLY A 13 -4.59 -8.93 -2.68
C GLY A 13 -3.69 -9.11 -3.91
N VAL A 14 -4.31 -9.14 -5.07
CA VAL A 14 -3.60 -9.40 -6.34
C VAL A 14 -2.59 -8.31 -6.66
N ASP A 15 -2.99 -7.06 -6.66
CA ASP A 15 -2.14 -5.93 -7.05
C ASP A 15 -1.08 -5.59 -5.98
N ASP A 16 -1.36 -5.80 -4.70
CA ASP A 16 -0.34 -5.79 -3.63
C ASP A 16 0.80 -6.77 -3.91
N ILE A 17 0.46 -8.01 -4.30
CA ILE A 17 1.46 -9.02 -4.67
C ILE A 17 2.28 -8.54 -5.86
N LEU A 18 1.63 -7.95 -6.88
CA LEU A 18 2.34 -7.40 -8.03
C LEU A 18 3.25 -6.21 -7.63
N ALA A 19 2.82 -5.38 -6.68
CA ALA A 19 3.61 -4.28 -6.13
C ALA A 19 4.84 -4.79 -5.36
N MET A 20 4.66 -5.78 -4.49
CA MET A 20 5.77 -6.37 -3.75
C MET A 20 6.76 -7.11 -4.66
N LEU A 21 6.30 -7.81 -5.69
CA LEU A 21 7.17 -8.42 -6.71
C LEU A 21 8.03 -7.36 -7.40
N LEU A 22 7.44 -6.21 -7.76
CA LEU A 22 8.19 -5.09 -8.35
C LEU A 22 9.22 -4.52 -7.38
N ALA A 23 8.81 -4.30 -6.11
CA ALA A 23 9.72 -3.77 -5.08
C ALA A 23 10.92 -4.70 -4.84
N PHE A 24 10.67 -6.00 -4.78
CA PHE A 24 11.70 -7.00 -4.53
C PHE A 24 12.59 -7.30 -5.76
N SER A 25 12.12 -7.00 -6.97
CA SER A 25 12.92 -7.06 -8.19
C SER A 25 13.89 -5.89 -8.35
N ALA A 26 13.79 -4.88 -7.48
CA ALA A 26 14.67 -3.72 -7.49
C ALA A 26 16.13 -4.11 -7.22
N LYS A 27 17.07 -3.32 -7.76
CA LYS A 27 18.47 -3.45 -7.43
C LYS A 27 18.78 -2.82 -6.08
N LEU A 28 19.86 -3.24 -5.44
CA LEU A 28 20.29 -2.76 -4.12
C LEU A 28 20.50 -1.24 -4.07
N GLU A 29 20.93 -0.64 -5.17
CA GLU A 29 21.15 0.80 -5.30
C GLU A 29 19.86 1.60 -5.58
N GLU A 30 18.74 0.94 -5.92
CA GLU A 30 17.48 1.59 -6.25
C GLU A 30 16.54 1.67 -5.03
N LEU A 31 16.32 0.53 -4.36
CA LEU A 31 15.30 0.41 -3.32
C LEU A 31 15.73 -0.56 -2.22
N GLU A 32 15.45 -0.20 -0.98
CA GLU A 32 15.58 -1.05 0.20
C GLU A 32 14.24 -1.16 0.91
N VAL A 33 13.65 -2.36 0.94
CA VAL A 33 12.41 -2.62 1.67
C VAL A 33 12.77 -3.01 3.10
N LEU A 34 12.45 -2.14 4.06
CA LEU A 34 12.75 -2.34 5.48
C LEU A 34 11.72 -3.20 6.20
N MET A 35 10.45 -3.08 5.79
CA MET A 35 9.34 -3.70 6.49
C MET A 35 8.13 -3.87 5.57
N LEU A 36 7.40 -4.96 5.77
CA LEU A 36 6.02 -5.16 5.36
C LEU A 36 5.13 -5.03 6.60
N SER A 37 4.32 -4.01 6.63
CA SER A 37 3.30 -3.73 7.65
C SER A 37 1.97 -4.29 7.14
N VAL A 38 1.48 -5.37 7.76
CA VAL A 38 0.29 -6.09 7.27
C VAL A 38 -0.96 -5.53 7.90
N THR A 39 -1.96 -5.19 7.10
CA THR A 39 -3.28 -4.75 7.55
C THR A 39 -4.39 -5.64 6.98
N PHE A 40 -5.59 -5.54 7.51
CA PHE A 40 -6.81 -6.05 6.85
C PHE A 40 -7.14 -5.17 5.64
N GLY A 41 -8.00 -5.65 4.78
CA GLY A 41 -8.57 -4.88 3.66
C GLY A 41 -9.13 -5.81 2.60
N ASN A 42 -8.33 -6.17 1.61
CA ASN A 42 -8.73 -7.10 0.55
C ASN A 42 -9.30 -8.42 1.12
N VAL A 43 -8.68 -8.92 2.19
CA VAL A 43 -9.18 -10.02 3.03
C VAL A 43 -8.82 -9.76 4.50
N ASP A 44 -9.14 -10.69 5.39
CA ASP A 44 -8.72 -10.61 6.79
C ASP A 44 -7.18 -10.63 6.91
N VAL A 45 -6.66 -10.05 7.99
CA VAL A 45 -5.21 -9.88 8.19
C VAL A 45 -4.42 -11.20 8.18
N HIS A 46 -5.03 -12.30 8.62
CA HIS A 46 -4.36 -13.61 8.62
C HIS A 46 -4.26 -14.19 7.20
N SER A 47 -5.26 -13.98 6.38
CA SER A 47 -5.22 -14.31 4.95
C SER A 47 -4.21 -13.41 4.22
N CYS A 48 -4.16 -12.13 4.55
CA CYS A 48 -3.13 -11.20 4.07
C CYS A 48 -1.71 -11.71 4.41
N LEU A 49 -1.48 -12.09 5.66
CA LEU A 49 -0.20 -12.65 6.08
C LEU A 49 0.15 -13.95 5.34
N ARG A 50 -0.84 -14.85 5.14
CA ARG A 50 -0.63 -16.07 4.34
C ARG A 50 -0.18 -15.74 2.92
N ASN A 51 -0.75 -14.71 2.30
CA ASN A 51 -0.38 -14.29 0.96
C ASN A 51 1.07 -13.78 0.90
N ILE A 52 1.52 -13.02 1.91
CA ILE A 52 2.94 -12.62 2.04
C ILE A 52 3.87 -13.83 2.16
N ILE A 53 3.53 -14.79 3.03
CA ILE A 53 4.36 -15.99 3.19
C ILE A 53 4.40 -16.82 1.90
N THR A 54 3.28 -16.89 1.20
CA THR A 54 3.20 -17.55 -0.12
C THR A 54 4.08 -16.85 -1.15
N LEU A 55 4.10 -15.52 -1.16
CA LEU A 55 4.99 -14.72 -2.02
C LEU A 55 6.46 -15.06 -1.77
N PHE A 56 6.92 -15.04 -0.52
CA PHE A 56 8.32 -15.40 -0.19
C PHE A 56 8.65 -16.84 -0.60
N HIS A 57 7.73 -17.78 -0.34
CA HIS A 57 7.89 -19.18 -0.74
C HIS A 57 8.08 -19.32 -2.26
N PHE A 58 7.30 -18.58 -3.07
CA PHE A 58 7.45 -18.64 -4.53
C PHE A 58 8.69 -17.91 -5.03
N ILE A 59 9.13 -16.84 -4.37
CA ILE A 59 10.42 -16.20 -4.70
C ILE A 59 11.59 -17.15 -4.42
N GLU A 60 11.61 -17.86 -3.29
CA GLU A 60 12.65 -18.86 -3.00
C GLU A 60 12.70 -19.97 -4.04
N ARG A 61 11.55 -20.52 -4.41
CA ARG A 61 11.46 -21.55 -5.46
C ARG A 61 11.89 -21.03 -6.82
N GLU A 62 11.51 -19.80 -7.15
CA GLU A 62 11.92 -19.14 -8.38
C GLU A 62 13.43 -18.95 -8.45
N GLN A 63 14.06 -18.47 -7.39
CA GLN A 63 15.50 -18.32 -7.33
C GLN A 63 16.23 -19.66 -7.50
N ALA A 64 15.74 -20.73 -6.86
CA ALA A 64 16.29 -22.08 -7.04
C ALA A 64 16.15 -22.54 -8.50
N TRP A 65 14.97 -22.39 -9.09
CA TRP A 65 14.71 -22.75 -10.48
C TRP A 65 15.57 -21.94 -11.46
N ARG A 66 15.72 -20.63 -11.25
CA ARG A 66 16.58 -19.78 -12.10
C ARG A 66 18.02 -20.24 -12.04
N ARG A 67 18.54 -20.55 -10.85
CA ARG A 67 19.91 -21.05 -10.67
C ARG A 67 20.13 -22.38 -11.41
N GLU A 68 19.19 -23.32 -11.30
CA GLU A 68 19.24 -24.63 -11.98
C GLU A 68 19.19 -24.48 -13.50
N ASN A 69 18.55 -23.42 -14.02
CA ASN A 69 18.40 -23.15 -15.46
C ASN A 69 19.42 -22.12 -15.98
N GLY A 70 20.46 -21.78 -15.21
CA GLY A 70 21.53 -20.87 -15.62
C GLY A 70 21.07 -19.42 -15.83
N ARG A 71 19.98 -19.01 -15.18
CA ARG A 71 19.44 -17.64 -15.23
C ARG A 71 19.93 -16.83 -14.01
N PRO A 72 19.98 -15.48 -14.10
CA PRO A 72 20.20 -14.63 -12.92
C PRO A 72 19.13 -14.90 -11.87
N GLU A 73 19.51 -15.10 -10.60
CA GLU A 73 18.58 -15.43 -9.53
C GLU A 73 17.54 -14.33 -9.31
N GLY A 74 17.92 -13.06 -9.42
CA GLY A 74 17.06 -11.91 -9.14
C GLY A 74 16.70 -11.78 -7.66
N PHE A 75 15.88 -10.81 -7.33
CA PHE A 75 15.40 -10.56 -5.95
C PHE A 75 16.55 -10.43 -4.93
N GLU A 76 17.68 -9.88 -5.35
CA GLU A 76 18.89 -9.77 -4.53
C GLU A 76 18.68 -8.88 -3.31
N THR A 77 17.81 -7.88 -3.44
CA THR A 77 17.44 -6.96 -2.36
C THR A 77 16.86 -7.70 -1.15
N LEU A 78 16.05 -8.75 -1.36
CA LEU A 78 15.49 -9.54 -0.26
C LEU A 78 16.56 -10.26 0.55
N LYS A 79 17.54 -10.85 -0.10
CA LYS A 79 18.65 -11.54 0.60
C LYS A 79 19.49 -10.58 1.44
N ALA A 80 19.68 -9.36 0.94
CA ALA A 80 20.48 -8.34 1.61
C ALA A 80 19.72 -7.66 2.75
N CYS A 81 18.45 -7.30 2.56
CA CYS A 81 17.69 -6.45 3.49
C CYS A 81 16.82 -7.25 4.46
N LYS A 82 16.28 -8.41 4.06
CA LYS A 82 15.40 -9.24 4.89
C LYS A 82 14.32 -8.41 5.61
N PRO A 83 13.33 -7.89 4.88
CA PRO A 83 12.35 -6.98 5.46
C PRO A 83 11.67 -7.59 6.69
N ILE A 84 11.38 -6.75 7.68
CA ILE A 84 10.57 -7.15 8.83
C ILE A 84 9.14 -7.35 8.34
N VAL A 85 8.51 -8.46 8.71
CA VAL A 85 7.07 -8.68 8.51
C VAL A 85 6.39 -8.59 9.87
N ALA A 86 5.46 -7.65 10.02
CA ALA A 86 4.73 -7.42 11.26
C ALA A 86 3.22 -7.33 11.01
N ILE A 87 2.44 -7.97 11.87
CA ILE A 87 0.98 -7.96 11.82
C ILE A 87 0.49 -6.65 12.44
N GLY A 88 -0.42 -5.97 11.76
CA GLY A 88 -1.05 -4.73 12.20
C GLY A 88 -2.52 -4.88 12.53
N ALA A 89 -3.32 -3.90 12.10
CA ALA A 89 -4.72 -3.81 12.38
C ALA A 89 -5.52 -5.00 11.78
N GLU A 90 -6.44 -5.53 12.58
CA GLU A 90 -7.34 -6.61 12.17
C GLU A 90 -8.70 -6.08 11.72
N GLU A 91 -9.04 -4.84 12.10
CA GLU A 91 -10.32 -4.19 11.80
C GLU A 91 -10.16 -2.67 11.71
N PRO A 92 -11.10 -1.96 11.06
CA PRO A 92 -11.07 -0.50 10.95
C PRO A 92 -11.32 0.19 12.30
N LEU A 93 -10.93 1.47 12.38
CA LEU A 93 -11.05 2.24 13.62
C LEU A 93 -12.49 2.41 14.11
N ALA A 94 -13.43 2.59 13.20
CA ALA A 94 -14.80 2.93 13.58
C ALA A 94 -15.88 2.19 12.79
N GLU A 95 -15.60 1.80 11.58
CA GLU A 95 -16.55 1.13 10.68
C GLU A 95 -16.69 -0.36 11.00
N GLN A 96 -17.66 -0.99 10.39
CA GLN A 96 -17.71 -2.44 10.32
C GLN A 96 -16.69 -2.92 9.30
N MET A 97 -15.93 -3.96 9.66
CA MET A 97 -14.96 -4.58 8.76
C MET A 97 -15.61 -4.98 7.44
N MET A 98 -14.96 -4.65 6.36
CA MET A 98 -15.30 -5.06 5.00
C MET A 98 -14.07 -5.70 4.35
N VAL A 99 -14.32 -6.57 3.39
CA VAL A 99 -13.29 -7.23 2.58
C VAL A 99 -13.66 -7.13 1.11
N ALA A 100 -12.66 -7.13 0.24
CA ALA A 100 -12.85 -7.06 -1.22
C ALA A 100 -12.92 -8.46 -1.86
N ASP A 101 -13.49 -9.44 -1.16
CA ASP A 101 -13.61 -10.83 -1.61
C ASP A 101 -14.38 -10.98 -2.92
N PHE A 102 -15.29 -10.06 -3.22
CA PHE A 102 -15.99 -10.01 -4.49
C PHE A 102 -15.03 -9.88 -5.68
N PHE A 103 -13.95 -9.11 -5.55
CA PHE A 103 -12.96 -8.89 -6.61
C PHE A 103 -11.76 -9.83 -6.47
N HIS A 104 -11.13 -9.85 -5.30
CA HIS A 104 -9.89 -10.60 -5.04
C HIS A 104 -10.14 -12.08 -4.68
N GLY A 105 -11.41 -12.50 -4.51
CA GLY A 105 -11.74 -13.85 -4.05
C GLY A 105 -11.57 -14.01 -2.54
N ILE A 106 -12.10 -15.11 -2.01
CA ILE A 106 -12.18 -15.39 -0.56
C ILE A 106 -10.81 -15.41 0.15
N ASP A 107 -9.73 -15.60 -0.58
CA ASP A 107 -8.36 -15.68 -0.05
C ASP A 107 -7.47 -14.52 -0.49
N GLY A 108 -8.01 -13.54 -1.21
CA GLY A 108 -7.30 -12.41 -1.76
C GLY A 108 -6.56 -12.68 -3.06
N LEU A 109 -6.47 -13.95 -3.50
CA LEU A 109 -5.74 -14.39 -4.69
C LEU A 109 -6.61 -15.27 -5.62
N GLY A 110 -7.88 -14.91 -5.77
CA GLY A 110 -8.79 -15.59 -6.68
C GLY A 110 -9.20 -17.00 -6.25
N GLY A 111 -9.06 -17.36 -4.99
CA GLY A 111 -9.41 -18.68 -4.45
C GLY A 111 -8.35 -19.75 -4.69
N ILE A 112 -7.09 -19.37 -5.01
CA ILE A 112 -6.03 -20.34 -5.36
C ILE A 112 -5.61 -21.22 -4.18
N HIS A 113 -5.69 -20.74 -2.95
CA HIS A 113 -5.35 -21.55 -1.79
C HIS A 113 -6.27 -22.76 -1.62
N HIS A 114 -7.50 -22.66 -2.13
CA HIS A 114 -8.45 -23.77 -2.14
C HIS A 114 -8.37 -24.58 -3.44
N SER A 115 -8.37 -23.90 -4.60
CA SER A 115 -8.39 -24.56 -5.91
C SER A 115 -7.06 -25.19 -6.31
N HIS A 116 -5.93 -24.64 -5.80
CA HIS A 116 -4.58 -25.09 -6.08
C HIS A 116 -3.77 -25.26 -4.77
N PRO A 117 -4.17 -26.19 -3.88
CA PRO A 117 -3.53 -26.31 -2.55
C PRO A 117 -2.03 -26.64 -2.61
N HIS A 118 -1.54 -27.20 -3.71
CA HIS A 118 -0.11 -27.43 -3.96
C HIS A 118 0.69 -26.11 -4.20
N LEU A 119 -0.01 -24.99 -4.45
CA LEU A 119 0.58 -23.65 -4.54
C LEU A 119 0.51 -22.88 -3.21
N THR A 120 0.18 -23.55 -2.11
CA THR A 120 0.07 -22.94 -0.78
C THR A 120 1.09 -23.58 0.15
N PRO A 121 1.95 -22.81 0.84
CA PRO A 121 2.86 -23.34 1.83
C PRO A 121 2.10 -23.92 3.03
N SER A 122 2.70 -24.90 3.71
CA SER A 122 2.13 -25.44 4.95
C SER A 122 2.05 -24.35 6.03
N GLU A 123 1.03 -24.41 6.91
CA GLU A 123 0.77 -23.36 7.91
C GLU A 123 1.72 -23.35 9.12
N THR A 124 2.85 -24.04 9.05
CA THR A 124 3.87 -24.09 10.12
C THR A 124 4.44 -22.71 10.48
N TRP A 125 4.37 -21.75 9.55
CA TRP A 125 4.83 -20.37 9.74
C TRP A 125 4.01 -19.56 10.78
N LYS A 126 2.78 -19.98 11.11
CA LYS A 126 1.93 -19.24 12.07
C LYS A 126 2.58 -19.03 13.43
N SER A 127 3.40 -19.97 13.86
CA SER A 127 4.14 -19.88 15.14
C SER A 127 5.19 -18.76 15.16
N LEU A 128 5.69 -18.32 14.00
CA LEU A 128 6.70 -17.26 13.89
C LEU A 128 6.21 -15.91 14.38
N PHE A 129 4.90 -15.66 14.27
CA PHE A 129 4.25 -14.38 14.58
C PHE A 129 3.51 -14.38 15.91
N ARG A 130 3.56 -15.49 16.66
CA ARG A 130 2.93 -15.59 17.99
C ARG A 130 3.97 -15.37 19.07
N PRO A 131 3.62 -14.67 20.17
CA PRO A 131 4.49 -14.62 21.33
C PRO A 131 4.85 -16.02 21.80
N THR A 132 6.13 -16.25 22.08
CA THR A 132 6.59 -17.51 22.65
C THR A 132 5.93 -17.68 24.03
N PRO A 133 5.18 -18.76 24.28
CA PRO A 133 4.54 -18.96 25.57
C PRO A 133 5.58 -18.91 26.70
N GLN A 134 5.25 -18.30 27.83
CA GLN A 134 6.16 -18.22 29.00
C GLN A 134 6.56 -19.59 29.55
N SER A 135 5.82 -20.66 29.17
CA SER A 135 6.09 -22.06 29.53
C SER A 135 6.95 -22.80 28.50
N THR A 136 7.50 -22.15 27.50
CA THR A 136 8.30 -22.77 26.44
C THR A 136 9.62 -23.27 27.04
N THR A 137 9.93 -24.56 26.84
CA THR A 137 11.20 -25.11 27.27
C THR A 137 12.38 -24.52 26.49
N PRO A 138 13.61 -24.53 27.02
CA PRO A 138 14.78 -24.04 26.27
C PRO A 138 14.95 -24.74 24.91
N GLU A 139 14.55 -26.01 24.80
CA GLU A 139 14.60 -26.81 23.59
C GLU A 139 13.56 -26.37 22.56
N GLU A 140 12.33 -26.12 22.99
CA GLU A 140 11.28 -25.57 22.12
C GLU A 140 11.64 -24.14 21.63
N ALA A 141 12.19 -23.30 22.50
CA ALA A 141 12.68 -21.98 22.15
C ALA A 141 13.88 -22.03 21.18
N ALA A 142 14.72 -23.06 21.28
CA ALA A 142 15.83 -23.31 20.35
C ALA A 142 15.30 -23.78 18.99
N ALA A 143 14.34 -24.71 18.96
CA ALA A 143 13.70 -25.21 17.76
C ALA A 143 12.95 -24.06 17.03
N LEU A 144 12.25 -23.18 17.75
CA LEU A 144 11.60 -22.02 17.19
C LEU A 144 12.61 -21.04 16.56
N ARG A 145 13.75 -20.80 17.23
CA ARG A 145 14.83 -19.98 16.68
C ARG A 145 15.47 -20.60 15.43
N GLU A 146 15.60 -21.93 15.41
CA GLU A 146 16.11 -22.64 14.23
C GLU A 146 15.15 -22.51 13.05
N VAL A 147 13.84 -22.67 13.26
CA VAL A 147 12.80 -22.42 12.24
C VAL A 147 12.84 -20.96 11.77
N GLN A 148 12.98 -20.00 12.68
CA GLN A 148 13.14 -18.57 12.34
C GLN A 148 14.41 -18.30 11.52
N ALA A 149 15.52 -18.99 11.85
CA ALA A 149 16.79 -18.85 11.11
C ALA A 149 16.76 -19.48 9.70
N GLN A 150 15.84 -20.40 9.45
CA GLN A 150 15.65 -21.02 8.14
C GLN A 150 14.95 -20.09 7.14
N HIS A 151 14.22 -19.05 7.60
CA HIS A 151 13.62 -18.06 6.71
C HIS A 151 14.69 -17.10 6.19
N LEU A 152 15.13 -17.33 4.97
CA LEU A 152 16.24 -16.61 4.37
C LEU A 152 15.85 -15.20 3.85
N LEU A 153 14.57 -14.94 3.56
CA LEU A 153 14.12 -13.74 2.83
C LEU A 153 13.44 -12.67 3.69
N PHE A 154 12.99 -12.97 4.91
CA PHE A 154 12.33 -11.99 5.79
C PHE A 154 12.61 -12.24 7.27
N THR A 155 12.28 -11.26 8.12
CA THR A 155 12.38 -11.34 9.58
C THR A 155 10.98 -11.22 10.19
N PRO A 156 10.41 -12.27 10.80
CA PRO A 156 9.10 -12.17 11.45
C PRO A 156 9.18 -11.32 12.71
N SER A 157 8.20 -10.44 12.93
CA SER A 157 8.06 -9.68 14.17
C SER A 157 6.88 -10.18 15.00
N GLN A 158 7.04 -10.19 16.32
CA GLN A 158 5.98 -10.44 17.28
C GLN A 158 5.37 -9.15 17.84
N LYS A 159 5.89 -8.00 17.42
CA LYS A 159 5.35 -6.68 17.78
C LYS A 159 4.31 -6.24 16.76
N PRO A 160 3.31 -5.45 17.18
CA PRO A 160 2.36 -4.85 16.26
C PRO A 160 3.07 -3.98 15.20
N ALA A 161 2.51 -3.95 13.99
CA ALA A 161 3.11 -3.25 12.86
C ALA A 161 3.38 -1.76 13.14
N HIS A 162 2.46 -1.05 13.80
CA HIS A 162 2.64 0.37 14.14
C HIS A 162 3.81 0.61 15.10
N GLU A 163 4.09 -0.32 16.02
CA GLU A 163 5.24 -0.20 16.93
C GLU A 163 6.57 -0.41 16.20
N GLU A 164 6.63 -1.41 15.29
CA GLU A 164 7.82 -1.63 14.46
C GLU A 164 8.06 -0.47 13.50
N MET A 165 7.01 0.07 12.89
CA MET A 165 7.08 1.26 12.05
C MET A 165 7.69 2.44 12.82
N LEU A 166 7.17 2.74 14.02
CA LEU A 166 7.70 3.81 14.87
C LEU A 166 9.15 3.53 15.32
N ARG A 167 9.48 2.27 15.62
CA ARG A 167 10.86 1.90 15.98
C ARG A 167 11.82 2.19 14.82
N ILE A 168 11.49 1.76 13.60
CA ILE A 168 12.31 1.98 12.41
C ILE A 168 12.50 3.49 12.15
N LEU A 169 11.42 4.28 12.26
CA LEU A 169 11.49 5.73 12.08
C LEU A 169 12.34 6.41 13.16
N ARG A 170 12.30 5.93 14.41
CA ARG A 170 13.09 6.47 15.54
C ARG A 170 14.58 6.18 15.38
N GLU A 171 14.92 4.96 14.96
CA GLU A 171 16.29 4.49 14.79
C GLU A 171 16.97 5.02 13.52
N SER A 172 16.19 5.52 12.56
CA SER A 172 16.71 6.06 11.30
C SER A 172 16.86 7.57 11.32
N PRO A 173 17.77 8.15 10.53
CA PRO A 173 17.79 9.60 10.33
C PRO A 173 16.45 10.11 9.79
N PRO A 174 15.99 11.31 10.20
CA PRO A 174 14.79 11.91 9.63
C PRO A 174 14.90 12.07 8.11
N ASP A 175 13.75 12.07 7.44
CA ASP A 175 13.62 12.27 5.98
C ASP A 175 14.37 11.23 5.11
N THR A 176 14.58 10.01 5.64
CA THR A 176 15.27 8.94 4.92
C THR A 176 14.38 7.75 4.56
N ILE A 177 13.17 7.66 5.12
CA ILE A 177 12.25 6.54 4.91
C ILE A 177 10.97 7.05 4.29
N THR A 178 10.53 6.42 3.21
CA THR A 178 9.19 6.58 2.63
C THR A 178 8.28 5.46 3.12
N ILE A 179 7.07 5.77 3.56
CA ILE A 179 6.02 4.77 3.79
C ILE A 179 5.16 4.71 2.54
N VAL A 180 5.03 3.53 1.96
CA VAL A 180 4.15 3.24 0.83
C VAL A 180 2.95 2.49 1.38
N ALA A 181 1.80 3.15 1.45
CA ALA A 181 0.56 2.58 1.95
C ALA A 181 -0.34 2.23 0.75
N ILE A 182 -0.57 0.94 0.57
CA ILE A 182 -1.35 0.37 -0.53
C ILE A 182 -2.60 -0.36 -0.05
N GLY A 183 -2.89 -0.28 1.25
CA GLY A 183 -4.12 -0.75 1.91
C GLY A 183 -4.79 0.35 2.74
N PRO A 184 -5.81 0.01 3.54
CA PRO A 184 -6.45 0.93 4.48
C PRO A 184 -5.46 1.53 5.47
N LEU A 185 -5.54 2.84 5.72
CA LEU A 185 -4.52 3.60 6.47
C LEU A 185 -4.55 3.39 7.99
N THR A 186 -5.15 2.31 8.48
CA THR A 186 -5.37 2.04 9.91
C THR A 186 -4.06 1.97 10.68
N ASN A 187 -3.05 1.23 10.18
CA ASN A 187 -1.74 1.11 10.84
C ASN A 187 -1.05 2.46 10.96
N LEU A 188 -1.13 3.30 9.91
CA LEU A 188 -0.52 4.63 9.89
C LEU A 188 -1.23 5.56 10.86
N ALA A 189 -2.56 5.52 10.93
CA ALA A 189 -3.35 6.32 11.86
C ALA A 189 -3.04 5.96 13.33
N VAL A 190 -2.89 4.66 13.62
CA VAL A 190 -2.50 4.17 14.96
C VAL A 190 -1.06 4.61 15.30
N ALA A 191 -0.11 4.45 14.39
CA ALA A 191 1.26 4.89 14.58
C ALA A 191 1.34 6.40 14.85
N ALA A 192 0.67 7.20 14.02
CA ALA A 192 0.64 8.65 14.16
C ALA A 192 -0.06 9.13 15.44
N ALA A 193 -1.08 8.41 15.92
CA ALA A 193 -1.73 8.73 17.19
C ALA A 193 -0.89 8.33 18.40
N THR A 194 -0.09 7.26 18.29
CA THR A 194 0.77 6.74 19.35
C THR A 194 1.97 7.66 19.60
N ASP A 195 2.66 8.08 18.54
CA ASP A 195 3.83 8.98 18.61
C ASP A 195 3.91 9.84 17.34
N PRO A 196 3.15 10.95 17.28
CA PRO A 196 3.07 11.79 16.08
C PRO A 196 4.42 12.40 15.68
N GLU A 197 5.26 12.77 16.63
CA GLU A 197 6.55 13.37 16.32
C GLU A 197 7.53 12.36 15.72
N THR A 198 7.53 11.12 16.22
CA THR A 198 8.30 10.04 15.59
C THR A 198 7.74 9.68 14.22
N PHE A 199 6.41 9.61 14.07
CA PHE A 199 5.77 9.34 12.78
C PHE A 199 6.15 10.40 11.73
N LEU A 200 6.15 11.67 12.12
CA LEU A 200 6.52 12.78 11.24
C LEU A 200 8.01 12.81 10.85
N ARG A 201 8.87 11.94 11.37
CA ARG A 201 10.24 11.78 10.87
C ARG A 201 10.32 11.13 9.49
N VAL A 202 9.21 10.58 9.01
CA VAL A 202 9.10 10.02 7.65
C VAL A 202 9.46 11.07 6.58
N LYS A 203 10.11 10.63 5.50
CA LYS A 203 10.43 11.49 4.34
C LYS A 203 9.14 11.94 3.66
N GLU A 204 8.29 10.99 3.35
CA GLU A 204 6.97 11.17 2.77
C GLU A 204 6.13 9.89 2.94
N VAL A 205 4.82 10.03 2.85
CA VAL A 205 3.88 8.90 2.72
C VAL A 205 3.34 8.89 1.30
N VAL A 206 3.45 7.76 0.63
CA VAL A 206 2.90 7.52 -0.72
C VAL A 206 1.70 6.62 -0.56
N VAL A 207 0.51 7.10 -0.89
CA VAL A 207 -0.77 6.41 -0.67
C VAL A 207 -1.39 6.02 -2.00
N MET A 208 -1.68 4.74 -2.19
CA MET A 208 -2.68 4.30 -3.17
C MET A 208 -4.04 4.36 -2.50
N GLY A 209 -4.95 5.14 -3.04
CA GLY A 209 -6.31 5.26 -2.51
C GLY A 209 -7.05 6.49 -3.00
N GLY A 210 -8.36 6.46 -2.81
CA GLY A 210 -9.24 7.56 -3.18
C GLY A 210 -9.60 7.63 -4.67
N ALA A 211 -10.68 8.34 -4.93
CA ALA A 211 -11.13 8.74 -6.25
C ALA A 211 -11.52 10.22 -6.17
N VAL A 212 -10.98 11.06 -7.06
CA VAL A 212 -11.16 12.52 -6.98
C VAL A 212 -11.96 13.04 -8.17
N GLU A 213 -11.55 12.69 -9.41
CA GLU A 213 -12.19 13.12 -10.65
C GLU A 213 -12.98 12.00 -11.35
N VAL A 214 -12.77 10.75 -10.90
CA VAL A 214 -13.39 9.56 -11.47
C VAL A 214 -14.34 8.90 -10.47
N PRO A 215 -15.26 8.04 -10.91
CA PRO A 215 -16.07 7.22 -10.01
C PRO A 215 -15.21 6.35 -9.07
N GLY A 216 -15.75 6.03 -7.90
CA GLY A 216 -15.16 5.04 -7.01
C GLY A 216 -15.31 3.61 -7.54
N ASN A 217 -14.60 2.68 -6.95
CA ASN A 217 -14.70 1.25 -7.21
C ASN A 217 -15.48 0.49 -6.13
N MET A 218 -15.64 1.08 -4.93
CA MET A 218 -16.41 0.49 -3.83
C MET A 218 -17.83 1.03 -3.76
N THR A 219 -17.98 2.33 -3.90
CA THR A 219 -19.27 3.01 -4.06
C THR A 219 -19.19 3.93 -5.29
N PRO A 220 -20.30 4.54 -5.75
CA PRO A 220 -20.22 5.48 -6.87
C PRO A 220 -19.19 6.60 -6.72
N GLY A 221 -18.79 6.95 -5.51
CA GLY A 221 -17.83 8.02 -5.26
C GLY A 221 -16.62 7.65 -4.42
N ALA A 222 -16.63 6.50 -3.74
CA ALA A 222 -15.54 6.10 -2.85
C ALA A 222 -14.70 4.96 -3.44
N GLU A 223 -13.40 5.09 -3.30
CA GLU A 223 -12.43 4.03 -3.55
C GLU A 223 -12.32 3.13 -2.31
N PHE A 224 -11.92 1.86 -2.51
CA PHE A 224 -11.94 0.80 -1.50
C PHE A 224 -11.10 1.14 -0.26
N ASN A 225 -9.83 1.50 -0.38
CA ASN A 225 -8.94 1.75 0.76
C ASN A 225 -9.44 2.90 1.64
N THR A 226 -9.91 4.00 1.02
CA THR A 226 -10.50 5.13 1.74
C THR A 226 -11.88 4.80 2.33
N TYR A 227 -12.62 3.88 1.74
CA TYR A 227 -13.90 3.44 2.25
C TYR A 227 -13.76 2.43 3.39
N ALA A 228 -12.79 1.53 3.33
CA ALA A 228 -12.56 0.46 4.31
C ALA A 228 -12.23 1.03 5.71
N ASP A 229 -11.44 2.13 5.77
CA ASP A 229 -11.24 2.90 7.01
C ASP A 229 -11.17 4.40 6.72
N SER A 230 -12.34 5.01 6.57
CA SER A 230 -12.45 6.44 6.25
C SER A 230 -11.97 7.35 7.39
N VAL A 231 -12.10 6.90 8.63
CA VAL A 231 -11.61 7.61 9.81
C VAL A 231 -10.08 7.62 9.84
N ALA A 232 -9.43 6.49 9.57
CA ALA A 232 -7.98 6.41 9.48
C ALA A 232 -7.45 7.29 8.34
N ALA A 233 -8.06 7.22 7.16
CA ALA A 233 -7.69 8.04 6.01
C ALA A 233 -7.81 9.54 6.32
N ALA A 234 -8.94 9.98 6.89
CA ALA A 234 -9.13 11.37 7.29
C ALA A 234 -8.09 11.84 8.33
N ARG A 235 -7.76 10.99 9.31
CA ARG A 235 -6.75 11.29 10.34
C ARG A 235 -5.35 11.45 9.74
N VAL A 236 -4.94 10.54 8.88
CA VAL A 236 -3.61 10.62 8.22
C VAL A 236 -3.53 11.85 7.32
N PHE A 237 -4.59 12.11 6.55
CA PHE A 237 -4.66 13.28 5.66
C PHE A 237 -4.59 14.59 6.45
N ALA A 238 -5.20 14.65 7.62
CA ALA A 238 -5.18 15.83 8.50
C ALA A 238 -3.75 16.24 8.91
N LEU A 239 -2.80 15.31 9.01
CA LEU A 239 -1.39 15.63 9.33
C LEU A 239 -0.69 16.44 8.23
N THR A 240 -1.26 16.55 7.04
CA THR A 240 -0.76 17.41 5.95
C THR A 240 -1.19 18.85 6.12
N SER A 241 -2.22 19.10 6.95
CA SER A 241 -2.76 20.45 7.21
C SER A 241 -1.78 21.31 8.04
N PRO A 242 -1.72 22.62 7.79
CA PRO A 242 -1.09 23.56 8.74
C PRO A 242 -1.71 23.50 10.15
N ASN A 243 -2.98 23.16 10.22
CA ASN A 243 -3.71 22.93 11.46
C ASN A 243 -4.54 21.64 11.35
N PRO A 244 -4.01 20.49 11.78
CA PRO A 244 -4.68 19.20 11.65
C PRO A 244 -6.10 19.16 12.22
N HIS A 245 -6.37 19.90 13.30
CA HIS A 245 -7.70 19.90 13.94
C HIS A 245 -8.82 20.42 13.03
N THR A 246 -8.49 21.16 11.98
CA THR A 246 -9.48 21.70 11.04
C THR A 246 -10.08 20.68 10.08
N THR A 247 -9.42 19.53 9.92
CA THR A 247 -9.80 18.46 9.00
C THR A 247 -9.87 17.08 9.66
N MET A 248 -9.68 17.02 10.99
CA MET A 248 -9.86 15.79 11.74
C MET A 248 -11.30 15.28 11.60
N PRO A 249 -11.49 13.95 11.46
CA PRO A 249 -12.83 13.37 11.47
C PRO A 249 -13.51 13.60 12.83
N PRO A 250 -14.85 13.68 12.87
CA PRO A 250 -15.58 13.78 14.13
C PRO A 250 -15.32 12.54 14.97
N THR A 251 -15.22 12.73 16.30
CA THR A 251 -15.11 11.62 17.26
C THR A 251 -16.42 10.86 17.34
N LEU A 252 -16.38 9.55 17.07
CA LEU A 252 -17.54 8.67 17.20
C LEU A 252 -17.57 8.08 18.62
N PRO A 253 -18.69 8.20 19.36
CA PRO A 253 -18.80 7.62 20.70
C PRO A 253 -18.61 6.10 20.68
N GLY A 254 -17.70 5.60 21.51
CA GLY A 254 -17.56 4.16 21.80
C GLY A 254 -16.77 3.32 20.80
N LYS A 255 -16.23 3.89 19.73
CA LYS A 255 -15.41 3.17 18.75
C LYS A 255 -14.16 3.97 18.37
N GLY A 256 -13.05 3.24 18.16
CA GLY A 256 -11.86 3.76 17.46
C GLY A 256 -11.23 5.04 18.02
N GLN A 257 -11.35 5.24 19.35
CA GLN A 257 -10.84 6.45 19.99
C GLN A 257 -9.32 6.42 20.05
N LEU A 258 -8.70 6.94 19.00
CA LEU A 258 -7.28 7.29 19.05
C LEU A 258 -7.10 8.67 19.70
N GLN A 259 -5.96 8.86 20.34
CA GLN A 259 -5.60 10.16 20.91
C GLN A 259 -5.64 11.27 19.85
N ALA A 260 -6.09 12.46 20.27
CA ALA A 260 -6.01 13.64 19.42
C ALA A 260 -4.53 14.03 19.21
N TYR A 261 -4.24 14.60 18.04
CA TYR A 261 -2.91 15.14 17.80
C TYR A 261 -2.66 16.35 18.70
N PRO A 262 -1.38 16.62 19.08
CA PRO A 262 -1.02 17.85 19.77
C PRO A 262 -1.44 19.10 18.97
N GLU A 263 -1.74 20.20 19.67
CA GLU A 263 -2.09 21.48 19.01
C GLU A 263 -0.99 21.98 18.08
N LYS A 264 0.27 21.69 18.42
CA LYS A 264 1.43 22.06 17.60
C LYS A 264 2.23 20.81 17.31
N LEU A 265 2.46 20.56 16.04
CA LEU A 265 3.36 19.55 15.53
C LEU A 265 4.64 20.21 15.01
N SER A 266 5.77 19.50 15.10
CA SER A 266 7.07 20.03 14.63
C SER A 266 7.07 20.33 13.14
N ARG A 267 6.31 19.58 12.36
CA ARG A 267 6.16 19.74 10.90
C ARG A 267 4.90 19.06 10.39
N ARG A 268 4.53 19.40 9.16
CA ARG A 268 3.44 18.72 8.42
C ARG A 268 3.95 17.43 7.78
N LEU A 269 3.06 16.46 7.65
CA LEU A 269 3.29 15.27 6.83
C LEU A 269 3.37 15.67 5.34
N LYS A 270 4.33 15.13 4.62
CA LYS A 270 4.34 15.13 3.15
C LYS A 270 3.60 13.89 2.67
N LEU A 271 2.54 14.05 1.92
CA LEU A 271 1.73 12.95 1.42
C LEU A 271 1.51 13.09 -0.08
N LYS A 272 1.82 12.02 -0.80
CA LYS A 272 1.53 11.87 -2.23
C LYS A 272 0.40 10.86 -2.41
N LEU A 273 -0.66 11.30 -3.05
CA LEU A 273 -1.85 10.49 -3.30
C LEU A 273 -1.87 9.98 -4.73
N PHE A 274 -2.01 8.68 -4.89
CA PHE A 274 -2.18 7.98 -6.17
C PHE A 274 -3.61 7.44 -6.26
N PRO A 275 -4.59 8.29 -6.64
CA PRO A 275 -5.98 7.87 -6.70
C PRO A 275 -6.29 7.05 -7.96
N LEU A 276 -7.53 6.51 -8.04
CA LEU A 276 -8.01 5.79 -9.23
C LEU A 276 -7.88 6.61 -10.51
N ASP A 277 -7.89 7.93 -10.41
CA ASP A 277 -7.70 8.89 -11.51
C ASP A 277 -6.44 8.63 -12.34
N ILE A 278 -5.39 8.17 -11.69
CA ILE A 278 -4.12 7.85 -12.34
C ILE A 278 -3.87 6.35 -12.39
N THR A 279 -4.16 5.61 -11.30
CA THR A 279 -3.81 4.20 -11.20
C THR A 279 -4.63 3.34 -12.13
N GLY A 280 -5.94 3.61 -12.28
CA GLY A 280 -6.85 2.89 -13.19
C GLY A 280 -6.51 3.00 -14.68
N ARG A 281 -5.54 3.85 -15.04
CA ARG A 281 -5.06 3.97 -16.43
C ARG A 281 -3.95 2.99 -16.77
N HIS A 282 -3.29 2.37 -15.78
CA HIS A 282 -2.14 1.49 -15.95
C HIS A 282 -2.60 0.04 -15.90
N LEU A 283 -2.77 -0.56 -17.05
CA LEU A 283 -3.33 -1.90 -17.21
C LEU A 283 -2.24 -2.92 -17.55
N LEU A 284 -2.36 -4.11 -17.00
CA LEU A 284 -1.64 -5.31 -17.44
C LEU A 284 -2.59 -6.16 -18.29
N PRO A 285 -2.56 -6.08 -19.62
CA PRO A 285 -3.41 -6.90 -20.48
C PRO A 285 -3.04 -8.38 -20.38
N GLN A 286 -4.05 -9.28 -20.42
CA GLN A 286 -3.82 -10.72 -20.36
C GLN A 286 -2.94 -11.22 -21.53
N SER A 287 -3.13 -10.66 -22.72
CA SER A 287 -2.34 -11.01 -23.90
C SER A 287 -0.85 -10.68 -23.72
N LEU A 288 -0.54 -9.52 -23.14
CA LEU A 288 0.84 -9.10 -22.87
C LEU A 288 1.48 -10.02 -21.81
N PHE A 289 0.78 -10.29 -20.71
CA PHE A 289 1.25 -11.21 -19.67
C PHE A 289 1.54 -12.61 -20.25
N LYS A 290 0.59 -13.20 -20.99
CA LYS A 290 0.75 -14.52 -21.62
C LYS A 290 1.90 -14.56 -22.63
N SER A 291 2.02 -13.52 -23.45
CA SER A 291 3.11 -13.44 -24.45
C SER A 291 4.47 -13.42 -23.75
N HIS A 292 4.64 -12.56 -22.74
CA HIS A 292 5.90 -12.40 -22.02
C HIS A 292 6.31 -13.66 -21.24
N THR A 293 5.35 -14.36 -20.64
CA THR A 293 5.61 -15.55 -19.81
C THR A 293 5.57 -16.87 -20.59
N SER A 294 5.32 -16.85 -21.88
CA SER A 294 5.13 -18.05 -22.72
C SER A 294 6.31 -19.04 -22.67
N THR A 295 7.54 -18.52 -22.58
CA THR A 295 8.78 -19.32 -22.49
C THR A 295 9.13 -19.74 -21.06
N LEU A 296 8.38 -19.26 -20.07
CA LEU A 296 8.62 -19.45 -18.64
C LEU A 296 7.62 -20.40 -17.97
N SER A 297 7.00 -21.29 -18.73
CA SER A 297 5.93 -22.18 -18.25
C SER A 297 6.36 -23.11 -17.10
N ALA A 298 7.66 -23.42 -16.99
CA ALA A 298 8.22 -24.22 -15.90
C ALA A 298 8.67 -23.40 -14.69
N SER A 299 8.62 -22.06 -14.77
CA SER A 299 8.97 -21.19 -13.64
C SER A 299 7.92 -21.30 -12.54
N PRO A 300 8.32 -21.53 -11.27
CA PRO A 300 7.40 -21.55 -10.14
C PRO A 300 6.64 -20.22 -9.96
N LEU A 301 7.32 -19.09 -10.14
CA LEU A 301 6.70 -17.77 -10.04
C LEU A 301 5.68 -17.56 -11.16
N THR A 302 6.00 -17.93 -12.41
CA THR A 302 5.07 -17.85 -13.53
C THR A 302 3.84 -18.74 -13.30
N THR A 303 4.04 -19.96 -12.79
CA THR A 303 2.93 -20.87 -12.49
C THR A 303 1.97 -20.28 -11.47
N TRP A 304 2.50 -19.75 -10.36
CA TRP A 304 1.71 -19.16 -9.30
C TRP A 304 0.99 -17.88 -9.74
N THR A 305 1.71 -16.95 -10.38
CA THR A 305 1.11 -15.70 -10.87
C THR A 305 0.06 -15.94 -11.95
N THR A 306 0.27 -16.93 -12.84
CA THR A 306 -0.72 -17.30 -13.83
C THR A 306 -2.00 -17.82 -13.19
N ALA A 307 -1.92 -18.58 -12.10
CA ALA A 307 -3.09 -19.14 -11.44
C ALA A 307 -4.02 -18.04 -10.91
N PHE A 308 -3.51 -17.09 -10.10
CA PHE A 308 -4.36 -16.03 -9.56
C PHE A 308 -4.73 -14.96 -10.61
N LEU A 309 -3.81 -14.58 -11.52
CA LEU A 309 -4.13 -13.61 -12.57
C LEU A 309 -5.19 -14.14 -13.55
N THR A 310 -5.22 -15.44 -13.83
CA THR A 310 -6.29 -16.02 -14.67
C THR A 310 -7.66 -15.80 -14.02
N SER A 311 -7.79 -16.06 -12.72
CA SER A 311 -9.02 -15.79 -11.96
C SER A 311 -9.39 -14.31 -11.99
N THR A 312 -8.40 -13.43 -11.81
CA THR A 312 -8.61 -11.98 -11.83
C THR A 312 -9.05 -11.47 -13.20
N TYR A 313 -8.43 -11.93 -14.30
CA TYR A 313 -8.88 -11.58 -15.66
C TYR A 313 -10.31 -12.02 -15.92
N GLN A 314 -10.67 -13.24 -15.51
CA GLN A 314 -12.05 -13.73 -15.63
C GLN A 314 -13.01 -12.81 -14.86
N LYS A 315 -12.62 -12.38 -13.66
CA LYS A 315 -13.40 -11.43 -12.86
C LYS A 315 -13.56 -10.08 -13.56
N VAL A 316 -12.47 -9.48 -14.04
CA VAL A 316 -12.51 -8.21 -14.78
C VAL A 316 -13.45 -8.31 -16.00
N PHE A 317 -13.36 -9.38 -16.78
CA PHE A 317 -14.24 -9.58 -17.93
C PHE A 317 -15.70 -9.77 -17.52
N SER A 318 -15.96 -10.42 -16.39
CA SER A 318 -17.33 -10.64 -15.90
C SER A 318 -18.03 -9.36 -15.44
N ILE A 319 -17.28 -8.40 -14.91
CA ILE A 319 -17.85 -7.11 -14.43
C ILE A 319 -17.93 -6.04 -15.53
N ARG A 320 -17.25 -6.23 -16.66
CA ARG A 320 -17.23 -5.30 -17.81
C ARG A 320 -17.53 -6.05 -19.14
N PRO A 321 -18.66 -6.78 -19.24
CA PRO A 321 -18.93 -7.68 -20.35
C PRO A 321 -19.10 -6.99 -21.71
N GLU A 322 -19.45 -5.71 -21.72
CA GLU A 322 -19.67 -4.91 -22.92
C GLU A 322 -18.38 -4.29 -23.49
N GLN A 323 -17.25 -4.43 -22.80
CA GLN A 323 -15.96 -3.89 -23.24
C GLN A 323 -15.15 -4.93 -24.03
N ASP A 324 -14.34 -4.46 -24.98
CA ASP A 324 -13.42 -5.33 -25.71
C ASP A 324 -12.44 -5.99 -24.72
N PRO A 325 -12.40 -7.33 -24.62
CA PRO A 325 -11.46 -8.03 -23.74
C PRO A 325 -9.97 -7.68 -24.00
N ASN A 326 -9.63 -7.26 -25.22
CA ASN A 326 -8.27 -6.85 -25.56
C ASN A 326 -7.91 -5.45 -25.01
N ALA A 327 -8.91 -4.62 -24.71
CA ALA A 327 -8.75 -3.33 -24.07
C ALA A 327 -8.77 -3.42 -22.54
N LEU A 328 -9.10 -4.58 -21.99
CA LEU A 328 -9.16 -4.82 -20.54
C LEU A 328 -7.85 -5.42 -20.03
N GLY A 329 -7.56 -5.16 -18.78
CA GLY A 329 -6.41 -5.70 -18.07
C GLY A 329 -6.62 -5.64 -16.57
N VAL A 330 -5.71 -6.23 -15.82
CA VAL A 330 -5.60 -5.99 -14.37
C VAL A 330 -5.04 -4.59 -14.18
N GLU A 331 -5.73 -3.78 -13.40
CA GLU A 331 -5.28 -2.44 -13.05
C GLU A 331 -4.10 -2.53 -12.07
N LEU A 332 -2.98 -1.88 -12.41
CA LEU A 332 -1.75 -1.89 -11.62
C LEU A 332 -1.78 -0.74 -10.59
N HIS A 333 -2.79 -0.76 -9.70
CA HIS A 333 -3.00 0.30 -8.73
C HIS A 333 -1.79 0.47 -7.83
N ASP A 334 -1.45 -0.54 -7.07
CA ASP A 334 -0.38 -0.54 -6.08
C ASP A 334 1.02 -0.53 -6.71
N PRO A 335 1.28 -1.30 -7.79
CA PRO A 335 2.58 -1.28 -8.45
C PRO A 335 3.00 0.12 -8.91
N LEU A 336 2.05 1.00 -9.22
CA LEU A 336 2.34 2.37 -9.65
C LEU A 336 3.05 3.18 -8.56
N THR A 337 2.71 2.98 -7.29
CA THR A 337 3.36 3.63 -6.14
C THR A 337 4.80 3.17 -5.96
N ILE A 338 5.05 1.89 -6.20
CA ILE A 338 6.41 1.32 -6.18
C ILE A 338 7.24 1.87 -7.35
N TRP A 339 6.64 1.97 -8.54
CA TRP A 339 7.33 2.59 -9.68
C TRP A 339 7.75 4.04 -9.39
N TYR A 340 6.89 4.81 -8.73
CA TYR A 340 7.26 6.13 -8.23
C TYR A 340 8.49 6.05 -7.31
N CYS A 341 8.50 5.16 -6.33
CA CYS A 341 9.62 5.01 -5.40
C CYS A 341 10.93 4.58 -6.09
N LEU A 342 10.84 3.75 -7.13
CA LEU A 342 12.00 3.33 -7.92
C LEU A 342 12.62 4.47 -8.75
N THR A 343 11.79 5.44 -9.18
CA THR A 343 12.20 6.44 -10.16
C THR A 343 12.34 7.86 -9.59
N SER A 344 11.75 8.13 -8.42
CA SER A 344 11.70 9.48 -7.85
C SER A 344 13.05 10.08 -7.48
N ASN A 345 14.04 9.25 -7.15
CA ASN A 345 15.38 9.69 -6.80
C ASN A 345 16.35 9.77 -8.01
N SER A 346 15.91 9.33 -9.19
CA SER A 346 16.78 9.31 -10.38
C SER A 346 16.69 10.63 -11.15
N PRO A 347 17.81 11.33 -11.39
CA PRO A 347 17.82 12.58 -12.16
C PRO A 347 17.30 12.41 -13.60
N SER A 348 17.47 11.22 -14.17
CA SER A 348 17.05 10.89 -15.53
C SER A 348 15.61 10.39 -15.64
N SER A 349 15.03 9.87 -14.57
CA SER A 349 13.72 9.18 -14.57
C SER A 349 12.58 10.03 -13.97
N GLY A 350 12.90 11.09 -13.22
CA GLY A 350 11.88 11.92 -12.50
C GLY A 350 11.06 12.82 -13.40
N SER A 351 11.36 12.90 -14.69
CA SER A 351 10.78 13.89 -15.60
C SER A 351 9.33 13.60 -16.04
N GLY A 352 8.71 12.49 -15.63
CA GLY A 352 7.36 12.12 -16.04
C GLY A 352 6.29 12.25 -14.95
N TRP A 353 6.68 12.28 -13.69
CA TRP A 353 5.74 12.41 -12.60
C TRP A 353 5.25 13.85 -12.44
N ARG A 354 3.93 14.01 -12.36
CA ARG A 354 3.30 15.34 -12.16
C ARG A 354 2.35 15.26 -10.98
N PHE A 355 2.47 16.23 -10.08
CA PHE A 355 1.65 16.36 -8.89
C PHE A 355 0.99 17.73 -8.83
N VAL A 356 -0.18 17.78 -8.19
CA VAL A 356 -0.90 19.02 -7.88
C VAL A 356 -1.20 19.00 -6.38
N GLU A 357 -0.83 20.07 -5.67
CA GLU A 357 -1.19 20.22 -4.25
C GLU A 357 -2.65 20.65 -4.16
N GLU A 358 -3.47 19.88 -3.44
CA GLU A 358 -4.89 20.14 -3.25
C GLU A 358 -5.33 19.90 -1.79
N ASP A 359 -6.38 20.61 -1.37
CA ASP A 359 -7.10 20.31 -0.15
C ASP A 359 -8.08 19.17 -0.43
N ILE A 360 -7.64 17.94 -0.15
CA ILE A 360 -8.45 16.73 -0.29
C ILE A 360 -8.85 16.27 1.10
N ARG A 361 -10.15 16.17 1.37
CA ARG A 361 -10.70 15.71 2.66
C ARG A 361 -11.51 14.44 2.44
N VAL A 362 -11.36 13.47 3.34
CA VAL A 362 -12.13 12.23 3.30
C VAL A 362 -13.40 12.39 4.13
N GLU A 363 -14.55 12.15 3.53
CA GLU A 363 -15.83 12.10 4.25
C GLU A 363 -15.89 10.81 5.09
N SER A 364 -16.03 10.94 6.41
CA SER A 364 -15.97 9.81 7.34
C SER A 364 -17.33 9.39 7.94
N SER A 365 -18.39 10.17 7.74
CA SER A 365 -19.68 9.96 8.42
C SER A 365 -20.92 9.98 7.52
N GLY A 366 -20.77 10.31 6.25
CA GLY A 366 -21.89 10.43 5.31
C GLY A 366 -22.52 9.09 4.96
N GLN A 367 -23.83 9.00 4.97
CA GLN A 367 -24.58 7.77 4.66
C GLN A 367 -24.21 7.20 3.27
N TRP A 368 -24.04 8.07 2.27
CA TRP A 368 -23.76 7.70 0.89
C TRP A 368 -22.38 8.16 0.40
N THR A 369 -21.70 8.97 1.21
CA THR A 369 -20.47 9.65 0.84
C THR A 369 -19.26 9.26 1.70
N ARG A 370 -19.43 8.32 2.63
CA ARG A 370 -18.30 7.79 3.42
C ARG A 370 -17.19 7.29 2.49
N GLY A 371 -15.96 7.66 2.79
CA GLY A 371 -14.78 7.32 1.99
C GLY A 371 -14.58 8.17 0.73
N VAL A 372 -15.51 9.08 0.41
CA VAL A 372 -15.37 9.98 -0.74
C VAL A 372 -14.28 11.02 -0.46
N CYS A 373 -13.39 11.20 -1.41
CA CYS A 373 -12.43 12.29 -1.43
C CYS A 373 -13.11 13.58 -1.91
N VAL A 374 -13.31 14.53 -1.00
CA VAL A 374 -13.97 15.81 -1.27
C VAL A 374 -12.92 16.88 -1.58
N VAL A 375 -13.12 17.61 -2.66
CA VAL A 375 -12.32 18.78 -3.08
C VAL A 375 -13.22 19.96 -3.37
N ASP A 376 -12.73 21.19 -3.19
CA ASP A 376 -13.49 22.40 -3.52
C ASP A 376 -13.42 22.70 -5.02
N ARG A 377 -14.52 22.48 -5.73
CA ARG A 377 -14.67 22.74 -7.18
C ARG A 377 -15.41 24.04 -7.48
N ARG A 378 -15.70 24.87 -6.47
CA ARG A 378 -16.48 26.09 -6.66
C ARG A 378 -15.74 27.19 -7.41
N GLY A 379 -14.41 27.05 -7.64
CA GLY A 379 -13.60 28.06 -8.36
C GLY A 379 -13.50 29.39 -7.61
N ARG A 380 -13.71 29.42 -6.31
CA ARG A 380 -13.59 30.64 -5.51
C ARG A 380 -12.13 30.99 -5.29
N ALA A 381 -11.77 32.27 -5.58
CA ALA A 381 -10.43 32.75 -5.26
C ALA A 381 -10.21 32.78 -3.75
N THR A 382 -9.12 32.18 -3.29
CA THR A 382 -8.59 32.42 -1.94
C THR A 382 -8.22 33.89 -1.85
N LYS A 383 -8.95 34.68 -1.07
CA LYS A 383 -8.58 36.07 -0.83
C LYS A 383 -7.37 36.10 0.06
N GLU A 384 -6.24 36.48 -0.51
CA GLU A 384 -5.12 36.98 0.28
C GLU A 384 -5.56 38.31 0.91
N ARG A 385 -5.89 38.30 2.15
CA ARG A 385 -5.97 39.51 2.95
C ARG A 385 -4.59 39.72 3.58
N GLU A 386 -3.77 40.55 2.93
CA GLU A 386 -2.59 41.08 3.57
C GLU A 386 -3.03 41.78 4.86
N GLY A 387 -2.53 41.29 6.01
CA GLY A 387 -2.63 41.95 7.31
C GLY A 387 -3.82 41.59 8.20
N GLU A 388 -4.77 40.77 7.83
CA GLU A 388 -5.83 40.29 8.73
C GLU A 388 -5.47 38.98 9.42
N VAL A 389 -5.12 39.06 10.68
CA VAL A 389 -4.96 37.92 11.58
C VAL A 389 -6.37 37.45 11.99
N GLY A 390 -6.84 36.31 11.41
CA GLY A 390 -7.87 35.47 12.05
C GLY A 390 -9.34 35.84 11.79
N GLY A 391 -9.75 36.18 10.59
CA GLY A 391 -11.19 36.34 10.27
C GLY A 391 -11.77 35.13 9.53
N GLU A 392 -12.95 34.62 9.93
CA GLU A 392 -13.74 33.69 9.12
C GLU A 392 -14.03 34.31 7.75
N VAL A 393 -13.88 33.51 6.68
CA VAL A 393 -14.27 33.94 5.35
C VAL A 393 -15.79 33.83 5.25
N PRO A 394 -16.54 34.90 5.08
CA PRO A 394 -18.02 34.86 5.03
C PRO A 394 -18.51 33.88 3.97
N GLY A 395 -19.38 32.93 4.35
CA GLY A 395 -19.95 31.94 3.45
C GLY A 395 -19.01 30.82 3.06
N ASP A 396 -17.88 30.66 3.76
CA ASP A 396 -16.96 29.53 3.59
C ASP A 396 -17.14 28.50 4.71
N THR A 397 -18.26 27.82 4.70
CA THR A 397 -18.50 26.72 5.63
C THR A 397 -17.47 25.62 5.43
N GLY A 398 -16.76 25.24 6.52
CA GLY A 398 -15.70 24.24 6.49
C GLY A 398 -14.32 24.79 6.17
N ASN A 399 -14.16 26.12 6.06
CA ASN A 399 -12.86 26.82 5.93
C ASN A 399 -12.02 26.34 4.73
N TRP A 400 -12.65 26.13 3.57
CA TRP A 400 -11.97 25.71 2.35
C TRP A 400 -11.09 26.79 1.73
N LEU A 401 -11.40 28.07 1.98
CA LEU A 401 -10.70 29.23 1.44
C LEU A 401 -9.66 29.78 2.41
N ASP A 402 -9.60 29.27 3.65
CA ASP A 402 -8.62 29.70 4.64
C ASP A 402 -7.31 28.90 4.47
N ARG A 403 -6.24 29.54 4.05
CA ARG A 403 -4.92 28.91 3.87
C ARG A 403 -4.30 28.34 5.16
N ARG A 404 -4.81 28.69 6.32
CA ARG A 404 -4.39 28.10 7.62
C ARG A 404 -5.09 26.79 7.91
N CYS A 405 -6.13 26.45 7.15
CA CYS A 405 -6.95 25.26 7.26
C CYS A 405 -6.77 24.37 6.04
N GLY A 406 -7.39 23.19 6.07
CA GLY A 406 -7.39 22.25 4.97
C GLY A 406 -6.10 21.45 4.81
N ASN A 407 -6.18 20.38 4.09
CA ASN A 407 -5.07 19.47 3.82
C ASN A 407 -4.16 20.00 2.70
N ARG A 408 -2.93 19.50 2.63
CA ARG A 408 -1.94 19.82 1.59
C ARG A 408 -1.44 18.50 1.02
N ILE A 409 -2.21 17.94 0.09
CA ILE A 409 -1.96 16.62 -0.48
C ILE A 409 -1.47 16.80 -1.91
N GLU A 410 -0.32 16.22 -2.23
CA GLU A 410 0.21 16.16 -3.58
C GLU A 410 -0.45 15.01 -4.35
N ARG A 411 -1.53 15.30 -5.09
CA ARG A 411 -2.21 14.32 -5.93
C ARG A 411 -1.43 14.08 -7.20
N CYS A 412 -1.16 12.81 -7.51
CA CYS A 412 -0.54 12.40 -8.77
C CYS A 412 -1.53 12.55 -9.92
N VAL A 413 -1.15 13.35 -10.92
CA VAL A 413 -1.95 13.61 -12.13
C VAL A 413 -1.25 13.17 -13.42
N GLY A 414 -0.04 12.65 -13.34
CA GLY A 414 0.69 12.12 -14.49
C GLY A 414 1.84 11.22 -14.08
N SER A 415 2.09 10.20 -14.90
CA SER A 415 3.17 9.23 -14.79
C SER A 415 4.15 9.33 -15.96
N PRO A 416 5.34 8.70 -15.91
CA PRO A 416 6.28 8.68 -17.03
C PRO A 416 5.74 8.06 -18.32
N GLY A 417 4.73 7.18 -18.24
CA GLY A 417 4.05 6.62 -19.41
C GLY A 417 3.12 5.48 -19.06
N VAL A 418 1.87 5.59 -19.50
CA VAL A 418 0.84 4.57 -19.27
C VAL A 418 1.20 3.28 -20.00
N ASP A 419 1.66 3.39 -21.26
CA ASP A 419 1.88 2.25 -22.15
C ASP A 419 3.18 1.49 -21.85
N VAL A 420 4.10 2.06 -21.08
CA VAL A 420 5.40 1.45 -20.81
C VAL A 420 5.42 0.67 -19.50
N PHE A 421 4.52 0.97 -18.58
CA PHE A 421 4.63 0.46 -17.21
C PHE A 421 4.42 -1.06 -17.12
N ALA A 422 3.45 -1.61 -17.82
CA ALA A 422 3.20 -3.05 -17.80
C ALA A 422 4.39 -3.86 -18.35
N GLY A 423 5.01 -3.41 -19.45
CA GLY A 423 6.23 -4.02 -19.98
C GLY A 423 7.39 -3.94 -18.99
N LEU A 424 7.64 -2.77 -18.42
CA LEU A 424 8.66 -2.57 -17.40
C LEU A 424 8.45 -3.51 -16.19
N TRP A 425 7.22 -3.65 -15.73
CA TRP A 425 6.89 -4.54 -14.62
C TRP A 425 7.23 -6.00 -14.97
N LEU A 426 6.85 -6.45 -16.17
CA LEU A 426 7.12 -7.81 -16.65
C LEU A 426 8.63 -8.08 -16.76
N ASP A 427 9.38 -7.16 -17.38
CA ASP A 427 10.83 -7.28 -17.56
C ASP A 427 11.56 -7.35 -16.21
N ARG A 428 11.10 -6.55 -15.24
CA ARG A 428 11.69 -6.52 -13.90
C ARG A 428 11.45 -7.81 -13.12
N VAL A 429 10.24 -8.34 -13.18
CA VAL A 429 9.82 -9.51 -12.37
C VAL A 429 10.28 -10.83 -13.00
N PHE A 430 10.10 -10.98 -14.32
CA PHE A 430 10.36 -12.24 -15.02
C PHE A 430 11.66 -12.24 -15.82
N GLY A 431 12.28 -11.09 -16.01
CA GLY A 431 13.45 -10.88 -16.86
C GLY A 431 13.06 -10.55 -18.31
N GLU A 432 14.00 -9.95 -19.01
CA GLU A 432 13.83 -9.68 -20.45
C GLU A 432 13.73 -11.02 -21.22
N VAL A 433 12.79 -11.07 -22.16
CA VAL A 433 12.54 -12.25 -23.02
C VAL A 433 13.33 -12.17 -24.30
#